data_87f6aa277bb650c0442bb7ab9b2f7e82
#
_entry.id   87f6aa277bb650c0442bb7ab9b2f7e82
#
_cell.length_a   1.000
_cell.length_b   1.000
_cell.length_c   1.000
_cell.angle_alpha   90.00
_cell.angle_beta   90.00
_cell.angle_gamma   90.00
#
_symmetry.space_group_name_H-M   'P 1'
#
loop_
_entity.id
_entity.type
_entity.pdbx_description
1 polymer ?
#
loop_
_entity_poly.entity_id
_entity_poly.type
_entity_poly.pdbx_seq_one_letter_code
_entity_poly.pdbx_strand_id
1 'polypeptide(L)' 'MPHVVVKLWPGKTEQQKSRLAEAIVKDLMSILNYGENTVSVAIEEVKSKDWTEMVYKPEIQSKWDTLYKKPGYEPSDYE' A
#
# COMPACT_ATOMS: atom_id res chain seq x y z
N MET A 1 13.70 3.41 -10.96
CA MET A 1 12.78 2.23 -11.13
C MET A 1 11.98 2.00 -9.86
N PRO A 2 10.95 2.79 -9.58
CA PRO A 2 10.13 2.52 -8.40
C PRO A 2 9.02 1.52 -8.68
N HIS A 3 8.78 0.64 -7.71
CA HIS A 3 7.66 -0.28 -7.72
C HIS A 3 6.89 -0.11 -6.41
N VAL A 4 5.60 0.22 -6.51
CA VAL A 4 4.73 0.47 -5.35
C VAL A 4 3.69 -0.62 -5.25
N VAL A 5 3.54 -1.18 -4.07
CA VAL A 5 2.48 -2.16 -3.78
C VAL A 5 1.59 -1.58 -2.69
N VAL A 6 0.30 -1.48 -2.99
CA VAL A 6 -0.71 -1.08 -2.01
C VAL A 6 -1.46 -2.33 -1.61
N LYS A 7 -1.43 -2.66 -0.32
CA LYS A 7 -2.21 -3.77 0.22
C LYS A 7 -3.36 -3.19 1.04
N LEU A 8 -4.55 -3.68 0.80
CA LEU A 8 -5.75 -3.18 1.47
C LEU A 8 -6.81 -4.26 1.60
N TRP A 9 -7.79 -4.01 2.45
CA TRP A 9 -8.94 -4.91 2.57
C TRP A 9 -9.82 -4.82 1.32
N PRO A 10 -10.52 -5.91 0.95
CA PRO A 10 -11.48 -5.87 -0.16
C PRO A 10 -12.60 -4.87 0.08
N GLY A 11 -13.23 -4.43 -0.98
CA GLY A 11 -14.43 -3.59 -0.91
C GLY A 11 -14.35 -2.30 -1.72
N LYS A 12 -13.18 -1.93 -2.20
CA LYS A 12 -13.05 -0.74 -3.05
C LYS A 12 -13.33 -1.12 -4.50
N THR A 13 -13.87 -0.16 -5.25
CA THR A 13 -14.20 -0.37 -6.66
C THR A 13 -12.96 -0.36 -7.54
N GLU A 14 -13.06 -0.94 -8.72
CA GLU A 14 -11.98 -0.89 -9.70
C GLU A 14 -11.66 0.56 -10.10
N GLN A 15 -12.69 1.41 -10.18
CA GLN A 15 -12.49 2.81 -10.48
C GLN A 15 -11.66 3.52 -9.40
N GLN A 16 -11.96 3.25 -8.13
CA GLN A 16 -11.19 3.83 -7.03
C GLN A 16 -9.74 3.37 -7.07
N LYS A 17 -9.50 2.10 -7.33
CA LYS A 17 -8.15 1.54 -7.41
C LYS A 17 -7.37 2.14 -8.58
N SER A 18 -8.00 2.27 -9.75
CA SER A 18 -7.37 2.88 -10.93
C SER A 18 -6.99 4.32 -10.67
N ARG A 19 -7.88 5.09 -10.04
CA ARG A 19 -7.61 6.48 -9.71
C ARG A 19 -6.47 6.61 -8.71
N LEU A 20 -6.42 5.71 -7.73
CA LEU A 20 -5.32 5.70 -6.76
C LEU A 20 -3.99 5.41 -7.45
N ALA A 21 -3.96 4.40 -8.31
CA ALA A 21 -2.74 4.04 -9.05
C ALA A 21 -2.25 5.21 -9.90
N GLU A 22 -3.16 5.89 -10.61
CA GLU A 22 -2.82 7.07 -11.41
C GLU A 22 -2.22 8.19 -10.56
N ALA A 23 -2.79 8.44 -9.39
CA ALA A 23 -2.30 9.47 -8.48
C ALA A 23 -0.90 9.14 -7.96
N ILE A 24 -0.66 7.86 -7.64
CA ILE A 24 0.67 7.41 -7.18
C ILE A 24 1.70 7.61 -8.29
N VAL A 25 1.38 7.25 -9.52
CA VAL A 25 2.29 7.45 -10.66
C VAL A 25 2.64 8.93 -10.82
N LYS A 26 1.63 9.81 -10.79
CA LYS A 26 1.85 11.25 -10.92
C LYS A 26 2.73 11.80 -9.80
N ASP A 27 2.52 11.35 -8.58
CA ASP A 27 3.32 11.79 -7.44
C ASP A 27 4.77 11.36 -7.57
N LEU A 28 5.02 10.12 -7.97
CA LEU A 28 6.38 9.64 -8.18
C LEU A 28 7.09 10.41 -9.29
N MET A 29 6.37 10.77 -10.34
CA MET A 29 6.93 11.57 -11.41
C MET A 29 7.27 12.99 -10.95
N SER A 30 6.35 13.65 -10.24
CA SER A 30 6.53 15.05 -9.87
C SER A 30 7.46 15.24 -8.67
N ILE A 31 7.40 14.34 -7.69
CA ILE A 31 8.19 14.49 -6.46
C ILE A 31 9.60 13.92 -6.63
N LEU A 32 9.71 12.77 -7.30
CA LEU A 32 10.96 12.04 -7.42
C LEU A 32 11.62 12.14 -8.80
N ASN A 33 10.99 12.84 -9.73
CA ASN A 33 11.52 13.03 -11.09
C ASN A 33 11.68 11.75 -11.90
N TYR A 34 10.84 10.74 -11.67
CA TYR A 34 10.87 9.53 -12.48
C TYR A 34 10.04 9.70 -13.75
N GLY A 35 10.46 9.06 -14.83
CA GLY A 35 9.66 8.97 -16.04
C GLY A 35 8.54 7.94 -15.89
N GLU A 36 7.43 8.15 -16.58
CA GLU A 36 6.25 7.29 -16.46
C GLU A 36 6.56 5.80 -16.69
N ASN A 37 7.38 5.48 -17.67
CA ASN A 37 7.68 4.07 -18.01
C ASN A 37 8.54 3.36 -16.98
N THR A 38 9.08 4.05 -15.98
CA THR A 38 9.90 3.41 -14.94
C THR A 38 9.08 3.00 -13.73
N VAL A 39 7.83 3.45 -13.64
CA VAL A 39 6.97 3.28 -12.46
C VAL A 39 6.02 2.10 -12.68
N SER A 40 5.88 1.26 -11.66
CA SER A 40 4.85 0.24 -11.63
C SER A 40 4.10 0.30 -10.30
N VAL A 41 2.80 0.04 -10.34
CA VAL A 41 1.93 0.06 -9.16
C VAL A 41 1.06 -1.18 -9.17
N ALA A 42 1.07 -1.93 -8.07
CA ALA A 42 0.19 -3.05 -7.85
C ALA A 42 -0.74 -2.74 -6.69
N ILE A 43 -1.98 -3.22 -6.77
CA ILE A 43 -2.94 -3.12 -5.68
C ILE A 43 -3.41 -4.52 -5.37
N GLU A 44 -3.17 -4.97 -4.13
CA GLU A 44 -3.45 -6.33 -3.69
C GLU A 44 -4.47 -6.32 -2.56
N GLU A 45 -5.53 -7.09 -2.73
CA GLU A 45 -6.55 -7.23 -1.69
C GLU A 45 -6.17 -8.36 -0.75
N VAL A 46 -6.21 -8.09 0.55
CA VAL A 46 -5.97 -9.06 1.60
C VAL A 46 -7.17 -9.01 2.56
N LYS A 47 -7.79 -10.15 2.80
CA LYS A 47 -8.95 -10.23 3.69
C LYS A 47 -8.56 -9.85 5.11
N SER A 48 -9.50 -9.26 5.85
CA SER A 48 -9.22 -8.85 7.24
C SER A 48 -8.76 -10.01 8.12
N LYS A 49 -9.29 -11.20 7.91
CA LYS A 49 -8.88 -12.39 8.68
C LYS A 49 -7.44 -12.81 8.44
N ASP A 50 -6.86 -12.42 7.30
CA ASP A 50 -5.49 -12.75 6.93
C ASP A 50 -4.52 -11.60 7.15
N TRP A 51 -5.02 -10.42 7.50
CA TRP A 51 -4.22 -9.19 7.57
C TRP A 51 -3.06 -9.29 8.55
N THR A 52 -3.32 -9.80 9.76
CA THR A 52 -2.30 -9.87 10.80
C THR A 52 -1.10 -10.71 10.36
N GLU A 53 -1.36 -11.91 9.84
CA GLU A 53 -0.28 -12.83 9.48
C GLU A 53 0.40 -12.47 8.15
N MET A 54 -0.36 -11.92 7.21
CA MET A 54 0.18 -11.64 5.87
C MET A 54 0.75 -10.24 5.73
N VAL A 55 0.25 -9.27 6.49
CA VAL A 55 0.66 -7.87 6.33
C VAL A 55 1.19 -7.27 7.63
N TYR A 56 0.38 -7.31 8.71
CA TYR A 56 0.76 -6.57 9.92
C TYR A 56 2.08 -7.06 10.51
N LYS A 57 2.20 -8.35 10.75
CA LYS A 57 3.42 -8.89 11.36
C LYS A 57 4.64 -8.77 10.44
N PRO A 58 4.59 -9.23 9.18
CA PRO A 58 5.79 -9.23 8.34
C PRO A 58 6.18 -7.86 7.78
N GLU A 59 5.23 -6.95 7.57
CA GLU A 59 5.52 -5.71 6.87
C GLU A 59 5.36 -4.45 7.72
N ILE A 60 4.56 -4.49 8.77
CA ILE A 60 4.33 -3.33 9.64
C ILE A 60 5.10 -3.49 10.93
N GLN A 61 4.80 -4.53 11.70
CA GLN A 61 5.41 -4.76 13.00
C GLN A 61 6.92 -5.01 12.90
N SER A 62 7.32 -5.91 12.02
CA SER A 62 8.74 -6.26 11.88
C SER A 62 9.59 -5.13 11.31
N LYS A 63 8.96 -4.18 10.62
CA LYS A 63 9.66 -3.05 9.98
C LYS A 63 9.25 -1.72 10.60
N TRP A 64 8.80 -1.75 11.84
CA TRP A 64 8.21 -0.59 12.52
C TRP A 64 9.06 0.69 12.39
N ASP A 65 10.35 0.57 12.62
CA ASP A 65 11.24 1.73 12.62
C ASP A 65 11.52 2.29 11.21
N THR A 66 11.16 1.56 10.17
CA THR A 66 11.36 2.02 8.80
C THR A 66 10.11 2.67 8.20
N LEU A 67 8.99 2.65 8.92
CA LEU A 67 7.75 3.21 8.42
C LEU A 67 7.80 4.73 8.45
N TYR A 68 7.52 5.37 7.32
CA TYR A 68 7.40 6.83 7.26
C TYR A 68 6.10 7.32 7.88
N LYS A 69 5.08 6.49 7.86
CA LYS A 69 3.84 6.73 8.59
C LYS A 69 3.42 5.45 9.29
N LYS A 70 3.32 5.50 10.61
CA LYS A 70 2.90 4.37 11.41
C LYS A 70 1.37 4.36 11.54
N PRO A 71 0.75 3.16 11.58
CA PRO A 71 -0.70 3.09 11.77
C PRO A 71 -1.09 3.47 13.19
N GLY A 72 -2.31 4.02 13.33
CA GLY A 72 -2.89 4.30 14.62
C GLY A 72 -3.73 3.15 15.18
N TYR A 73 -3.63 1.95 14.59
CA TYR A 73 -4.37 0.77 15.03
C TYR A 73 -3.42 -0.36 15.39
N GLU A 74 -3.93 -1.34 16.12
CA GLU A 74 -3.25 -2.60 16.41
C GLU A 74 -4.17 -3.76 16.05
N PRO A 75 -3.65 -5.00 15.96
CA PRO A 75 -4.46 -6.14 15.55
C PRO A 75 -5.74 -6.35 16.37
N SER A 76 -5.71 -6.04 17.67
CA SER A 76 -6.90 -6.17 18.51
C SER A 76 -8.06 -5.29 18.06
N ASP A 77 -7.80 -4.25 17.27
CA ASP A 77 -8.85 -3.34 16.81
C ASP A 77 -9.73 -3.93 15.72
N TYR A 78 -9.25 -4.96 15.02
CA TYR A 78 -10.00 -5.58 13.92
C TYR A 78 -10.12 -7.10 14.02
N GLU A 79 -9.41 -7.72 14.94
CA GLU A 79 -9.49 -9.18 15.19
C GLU A 79 -10.70 -9.56 16.03
#